data_70103732e57e64ffc7c02292eaedc429
#
_entry.id   70103732e57e64ffc7c02292eaedc429
#
_cell.length_a   1.000
_cell.length_b   1.000
_cell.length_c   1.000
_cell.angle_alpha   90.00
_cell.angle_beta   90.00
_cell.angle_gamma   90.00
#
_symmetry.space_group_name_H-M   'P 1'
#
loop_
_entity.id
_entity.type
_entity.pdbx_description
1 polymer ?
#
loop_
_entity_poly.entity_id
_entity_poly.type
_entity_poly.pdbx_seq_one_letter_code
_entity_poly.pdbx_strand_id
1 'polypeptide(L)'
;YTTLFRSPAPPPENGRDSALRRLIGVFVSPSKTFAAIAARPTWILPVAVTAGIGLPLSELILSRMDWRAVATRQMAARRLTEAQIEQALPTMRKVGWIIGDVGAVVAPFAITLLVALVLWGACQAFGWEVRFPQSLGVTAHAFFPATLASVALLAVLWNRDTIDPERVRDVLH
;
A
#
# COMPACT_ATOMS: atom_id res chain seq x y z
N TYR A 1 27.26 -2.05 -42.89
CA TYR A 1 27.66 -2.98 -41.78
C TYR A 1 27.04 -2.63 -40.45
N THR A 2 25.68 -2.55 -40.35
CA THR A 2 25.01 -2.22 -39.06
C THR A 2 23.73 -3.02 -38.87
N THR A 3 23.71 -4.33 -39.23
CA THR A 3 22.51 -5.17 -39.15
C THR A 3 22.66 -6.44 -38.31
N LEU A 4 23.66 -6.54 -37.41
CA LEU A 4 24.01 -7.83 -36.76
C LEU A 4 23.62 -7.99 -35.30
N PHE A 5 22.86 -7.04 -34.65
CA PHE A 5 22.38 -7.25 -33.28
C PHE A 5 20.91 -6.86 -33.11
N ARG A 6 20.03 -7.45 -33.94
CA ARG A 6 18.62 -7.47 -33.60
C ARG A 6 18.41 -8.70 -32.71
N SER A 7 18.51 -8.52 -31.40
CA SER A 7 18.06 -9.54 -30.44
C SER A 7 16.65 -10.00 -30.83
N PRO A 8 16.38 -11.30 -30.92
CA PRO A 8 15.05 -11.81 -31.21
C PRO A 8 14.05 -11.22 -30.20
N ALA A 9 12.93 -10.72 -30.69
CA ALA A 9 11.86 -10.23 -29.85
C ALA A 9 11.46 -11.35 -28.87
N PRO A 10 11.35 -11.06 -27.56
CA PRO A 10 10.92 -12.08 -26.61
C PRO A 10 9.53 -12.61 -27.01
N PRO A 11 9.26 -13.91 -26.84
CA PRO A 11 7.98 -14.51 -27.17
C PRO A 11 6.83 -13.78 -26.46
N PRO A 12 5.62 -13.74 -27.04
CA PRO A 12 4.46 -13.11 -26.44
C PRO A 12 4.13 -13.83 -25.13
N GLU A 13 4.47 -13.21 -24.01
CA GLU A 13 4.11 -13.71 -22.68
C GLU A 13 2.61 -13.58 -22.45
N ASN A 14 1.93 -14.66 -22.06
CA ASN A 14 0.56 -14.65 -21.61
C ASN A 14 0.43 -13.61 -20.48
N GLY A 15 -0.48 -12.64 -20.61
CA GLY A 15 -0.47 -11.40 -19.81
C GLY A 15 -0.54 -11.59 -18.28
N ARG A 16 -1.05 -12.74 -17.79
CA ARG A 16 -1.09 -13.08 -16.35
C ARG A 16 0.26 -13.54 -15.81
N ASP A 17 0.98 -14.38 -16.56
CA ASP A 17 2.30 -14.88 -16.15
C ASP A 17 3.33 -13.76 -16.12
N SER A 18 3.21 -12.77 -17.01
CA SER A 18 4.08 -11.61 -17.02
C SER A 18 3.89 -10.69 -15.81
N ALA A 19 2.65 -10.54 -15.32
CA ALA A 19 2.35 -9.66 -14.20
C ALA A 19 2.85 -10.24 -12.85
N LEU A 20 2.60 -11.53 -12.59
CA LEU A 20 3.12 -12.22 -11.40
C LEU A 20 4.65 -12.28 -11.41
N ARG A 21 5.25 -12.57 -12.58
CA ARG A 21 6.71 -12.57 -12.73
C ARG A 21 7.33 -11.21 -12.42
N ARG A 22 6.66 -10.11 -12.73
CA ARG A 22 7.09 -8.76 -12.37
C ARG A 22 7.04 -8.51 -10.87
N LEU A 23 5.99 -8.96 -10.18
CA LEU A 23 5.90 -8.84 -8.71
C LEU A 23 7.06 -9.58 -8.02
N ILE A 24 7.37 -10.80 -8.45
CA ILE A 24 8.52 -11.57 -7.94
C ILE A 24 9.84 -10.92 -8.38
N GLY A 25 9.91 -10.45 -9.61
CA GLY A 25 11.09 -9.83 -10.20
C GLY A 25 11.58 -8.57 -9.47
N VAL A 26 10.69 -7.83 -8.80
CA VAL A 26 11.06 -6.68 -7.97
C VAL A 26 12.05 -7.07 -6.87
N PHE A 27 11.98 -8.30 -6.36
CA PHE A 27 12.88 -8.81 -5.32
C PHE A 27 14.15 -9.47 -5.88
N VAL A 28 14.02 -10.20 -6.99
CA VAL A 28 15.10 -11.04 -7.54
C VAL A 28 16.00 -10.26 -8.51
N SER A 29 15.42 -9.39 -9.32
CA SER A 29 16.12 -8.64 -10.36
C SER A 29 15.51 -7.26 -10.55
N PRO A 30 15.63 -6.34 -9.56
CA PRO A 30 14.90 -5.07 -9.55
C PRO A 30 15.17 -4.24 -10.81
N SER A 31 16.43 -4.03 -11.19
CA SER A 31 16.78 -3.19 -12.35
C SER A 31 16.15 -3.66 -13.66
N LYS A 32 16.20 -4.97 -13.94
CA LYS A 32 15.61 -5.56 -15.14
C LYS A 32 14.08 -5.46 -15.10
N THR A 33 13.48 -5.68 -13.94
CA THR A 33 12.04 -5.65 -13.74
C THR A 33 11.50 -4.24 -13.91
N PHE A 34 12.12 -3.23 -13.30
CA PHE A 34 11.70 -1.85 -13.46
C PHE A 34 11.88 -1.33 -14.90
N ALA A 35 12.94 -1.74 -15.61
CA ALA A 35 13.08 -1.44 -17.03
C ALA A 35 11.93 -2.06 -17.87
N ALA A 36 11.55 -3.31 -17.59
CA ALA A 36 10.42 -3.96 -18.25
C ALA A 36 9.06 -3.29 -17.91
N ILE A 37 8.86 -2.84 -16.67
CA ILE A 37 7.68 -2.11 -16.24
C ILE A 37 7.62 -0.74 -16.94
N ALA A 38 8.74 -0.02 -17.03
CA ALA A 38 8.80 1.25 -17.75
C ALA A 38 8.49 1.10 -19.24
N ALA A 39 8.93 0.01 -19.88
CA ALA A 39 8.63 -0.28 -21.28
C ALA A 39 7.15 -0.64 -21.53
N ARG A 40 6.52 -1.36 -20.60
CA ARG A 40 5.10 -1.78 -20.67
C ARG A 40 4.44 -1.55 -19.31
N PRO A 41 3.98 -0.33 -19.01
CA PRO A 41 3.47 0.03 -17.68
C PRO A 41 2.21 -0.78 -17.32
N THR A 42 2.27 -1.44 -16.18
CA THR A 42 1.12 -2.11 -15.54
C THR A 42 1.11 -1.69 -14.06
N TRP A 43 -0.04 -1.29 -13.54
CA TRP A 43 -0.14 -0.78 -12.17
C TRP A 43 -1.32 -1.40 -11.40
N ILE A 44 -2.33 -1.89 -12.11
CA ILE A 44 -3.58 -2.37 -11.50
C ILE A 44 -3.33 -3.56 -10.58
N LEU A 45 -2.56 -4.56 -11.05
CA LEU A 45 -2.33 -5.78 -10.27
C LEU A 45 -1.60 -5.52 -8.93
N PRO A 46 -0.45 -4.82 -8.88
CA PRO A 46 0.21 -4.57 -7.60
C PRO A 46 -0.66 -3.75 -6.64
N VAL A 47 -1.40 -2.76 -7.12
CA VAL A 47 -2.30 -1.96 -6.27
C VAL A 47 -3.49 -2.79 -5.79
N ALA A 48 -4.09 -3.62 -6.66
CA ALA A 48 -5.18 -4.52 -6.28
C ALA A 48 -4.74 -5.56 -5.24
N VAL A 49 -3.54 -6.12 -5.38
CA VAL A 49 -2.97 -7.04 -4.39
C VAL A 49 -2.73 -6.32 -3.05
N THR A 50 -2.20 -5.10 -3.08
CA THR A 50 -2.01 -4.28 -1.88
C THR A 50 -3.34 -3.99 -1.17
N ALA A 51 -4.38 -3.60 -1.90
CA ALA A 51 -5.71 -3.37 -1.35
C ALA A 51 -6.33 -4.68 -0.80
N GLY A 52 -6.17 -5.79 -1.54
CA GLY A 52 -6.65 -7.11 -1.13
C GLY A 52 -5.99 -7.66 0.15
N ILE A 53 -4.73 -7.30 0.41
CA ILE A 53 -4.02 -7.61 1.66
C ILE A 53 -4.40 -6.61 2.75
N GLY A 54 -4.57 -5.34 2.40
CA GLY A 54 -4.90 -4.26 3.33
C GLY A 54 -6.24 -4.45 4.01
N LEU A 55 -7.23 -5.01 3.33
CA LEU A 55 -8.58 -5.20 3.85
C LEU A 55 -8.60 -6.18 5.05
N PRO A 56 -8.15 -7.45 4.94
CA PRO A 56 -8.11 -8.36 6.09
C PRO A 56 -7.18 -7.87 7.21
N LEU A 57 -6.14 -7.12 6.88
CA LEU A 57 -5.27 -6.49 7.87
C LEU A 57 -6.02 -5.39 8.64
N SER A 58 -6.79 -4.54 7.95
CA SER A 58 -7.66 -3.55 8.57
C SER A 58 -8.66 -4.21 9.52
N GLU A 59 -9.37 -5.24 9.06
CA GLU A 59 -10.32 -6.01 9.85
C GLU A 59 -9.70 -6.57 11.14
N LEU A 60 -8.52 -7.17 11.03
CA LEU A 60 -7.83 -7.72 12.20
C LEU A 60 -7.43 -6.63 13.19
N ILE A 61 -6.85 -5.53 12.72
CA ILE A 61 -6.44 -4.40 13.57
C ILE A 61 -7.67 -3.80 14.28
N LEU A 62 -8.74 -3.53 13.54
CA LEU A 62 -9.95 -2.90 14.08
C LEU A 62 -10.70 -3.81 15.06
N SER A 63 -10.70 -5.14 14.82
CA SER A 63 -11.34 -6.11 15.73
C SER A 63 -10.63 -6.21 17.07
N ARG A 64 -9.33 -5.93 17.12
CA ARG A 64 -8.49 -6.01 18.34
C ARG A 64 -8.17 -4.65 18.95
N MET A 65 -8.66 -3.57 18.36
CA MET A 65 -8.41 -2.22 18.85
C MET A 65 -9.16 -1.98 20.16
N ASP A 66 -8.45 -1.44 21.15
CA ASP A 66 -9.08 -0.91 22.37
C ASP A 66 -9.76 0.43 22.09
N TRP A 67 -11.01 0.36 21.62
CA TRP A 67 -11.80 1.54 21.28
C TRP A 67 -12.03 2.47 22.46
N ARG A 68 -12.05 1.94 23.70
CA ARG A 68 -12.20 2.76 24.89
C ARG A 68 -10.94 3.59 25.14
N ALA A 69 -9.77 2.98 25.05
CA ALA A 69 -8.51 3.70 25.15
C ALA A 69 -8.38 4.79 24.06
N VAL A 70 -8.74 4.46 22.82
CA VAL A 70 -8.78 5.44 21.73
C VAL A 70 -9.73 6.60 22.02
N ALA A 71 -10.96 6.29 22.46
CA ALA A 71 -11.95 7.30 22.82
C ALA A 71 -11.47 8.20 23.95
N THR A 72 -10.96 7.62 25.02
CA THR A 72 -10.45 8.37 26.19
C THR A 72 -9.34 9.34 25.78
N ARG A 73 -8.38 8.90 24.96
CA ARG A 73 -7.28 9.76 24.47
C ARG A 73 -7.78 10.90 23.56
N GLN A 74 -8.63 10.61 22.59
CA GLN A 74 -9.16 11.64 21.68
C GLN A 74 -10.06 12.65 22.38
N MET A 75 -10.79 12.22 23.40
CA MET A 75 -11.77 13.02 24.08
C MET A 75 -11.23 13.72 25.34
N ALA A 76 -10.09 13.25 25.89
CA ALA A 76 -9.38 13.93 26.99
C ALA A 76 -9.07 15.40 26.65
N ALA A 77 -8.65 15.65 25.40
CA ALA A 77 -8.41 17.02 24.92
C ALA A 77 -9.69 17.88 24.88
N ARG A 78 -10.87 17.28 24.84
CA ARG A 78 -12.19 17.96 24.80
C ARG A 78 -12.89 18.03 26.16
N ARG A 79 -12.23 17.51 27.24
CA ARG A 79 -12.76 17.47 28.60
C ARG A 79 -14.13 16.82 28.72
N LEU A 80 -14.38 15.75 27.96
CA LEU A 80 -15.64 15.02 28.01
C LEU A 80 -15.73 14.14 29.27
N THR A 81 -16.93 13.91 29.76
CA THR A 81 -17.20 13.03 30.90
C THR A 81 -17.19 11.56 30.47
N GLU A 82 -16.98 10.65 31.42
CA GLU A 82 -17.04 9.19 31.17
C GLU A 82 -18.37 8.77 30.51
N ALA A 83 -19.50 9.34 30.97
CA ALA A 83 -20.80 9.05 30.37
C ALA A 83 -20.90 9.47 28.90
N GLN A 84 -20.29 10.59 28.53
CA GLN A 84 -20.23 11.05 27.13
C GLN A 84 -19.31 10.16 26.29
N ILE A 85 -18.22 9.64 26.86
CA ILE A 85 -17.33 8.69 26.20
C ILE A 85 -18.08 7.39 25.91
N GLU A 86 -18.79 6.82 26.90
CA GLU A 86 -19.58 5.60 26.74
C GLU A 86 -20.66 5.73 25.64
N GLN A 87 -21.36 6.88 25.60
CA GLN A 87 -22.34 7.16 24.54
C GLN A 87 -21.72 7.27 23.16
N ALA A 88 -20.50 7.77 23.06
CA ALA A 88 -19.79 7.94 21.77
C ALA A 88 -19.16 6.65 21.23
N LEU A 89 -18.82 5.67 22.08
CA LEU A 89 -18.11 4.46 21.71
C LEU A 89 -18.75 3.68 20.55
N PRO A 90 -20.07 3.39 20.52
CA PRO A 90 -20.69 2.66 19.42
C PRO A 90 -20.53 3.38 18.08
N THR A 91 -20.69 4.70 18.09
CA THR A 91 -20.55 5.53 16.90
C THR A 91 -19.09 5.60 16.44
N MET A 92 -18.15 5.80 17.37
CA MET A 92 -16.72 5.79 17.05
C MET A 92 -16.28 4.47 16.44
N ARG A 93 -16.71 3.35 17.01
CA ARG A 93 -16.41 2.02 16.48
C ARG A 93 -16.96 1.87 15.07
N LYS A 94 -18.23 2.18 14.84
CA LYS A 94 -18.86 2.09 13.51
C LYS A 94 -18.14 2.95 12.48
N VAL A 95 -17.86 4.20 12.81
CA VAL A 95 -17.17 5.15 11.93
C VAL A 95 -15.73 4.68 11.69
N GLY A 96 -15.04 4.20 12.73
CA GLY A 96 -13.69 3.65 12.63
C GLY A 96 -13.60 2.47 11.67
N TRP A 97 -14.58 1.53 11.71
CA TRP A 97 -14.66 0.42 10.77
C TRP A 97 -14.86 0.91 9.34
N ILE A 98 -15.82 1.81 9.10
CA ILE A 98 -16.08 2.35 7.75
C ILE A 98 -14.84 3.06 7.21
N ILE A 99 -14.18 3.90 8.00
CA ILE A 99 -12.98 4.62 7.58
C ILE A 99 -11.82 3.65 7.33
N GLY A 100 -11.65 2.63 8.18
CA GLY A 100 -10.62 1.62 8.04
C GLY A 100 -10.77 0.82 6.75
N ASP A 101 -11.96 0.32 6.47
CA ASP A 101 -12.22 -0.51 5.28
C ASP A 101 -12.16 0.29 3.99
N VAL A 102 -12.80 1.45 3.96
CA VAL A 102 -12.69 2.38 2.83
C VAL A 102 -11.24 2.81 2.64
N GLY A 103 -10.53 3.13 3.72
CA GLY A 103 -9.12 3.48 3.69
C GLY A 103 -8.25 2.35 3.16
N ALA A 104 -8.46 1.12 3.62
CA ALA A 104 -7.69 -0.06 3.17
C ALA A 104 -7.81 -0.29 1.65
N VAL A 105 -8.96 0.04 1.05
CA VAL A 105 -9.18 -0.09 -0.38
C VAL A 105 -8.71 1.16 -1.14
N VAL A 106 -9.09 2.35 -0.70
CA VAL A 106 -8.88 3.60 -1.45
C VAL A 106 -7.45 4.13 -1.30
N ALA A 107 -6.85 4.03 -0.10
CA ALA A 107 -5.55 4.63 0.17
C ALA A 107 -4.42 4.09 -0.74
N PRO A 108 -4.30 2.77 -1.04
CA PRO A 108 -3.28 2.29 -1.95
C PRO A 108 -3.36 2.94 -3.35
N PHE A 109 -4.56 3.16 -3.87
CA PHE A 109 -4.76 3.85 -5.15
C PHE A 109 -4.38 5.33 -5.05
N ALA A 110 -4.89 6.03 -4.05
CA ALA A 110 -4.65 7.46 -3.86
C ALA A 110 -3.17 7.76 -3.63
N ILE A 111 -2.51 7.00 -2.75
CA ILE A 111 -1.09 7.19 -2.45
C ILE A 111 -0.22 6.86 -3.67
N THR A 112 -0.50 5.76 -4.37
CA THR A 112 0.23 5.38 -5.58
C THR A 112 0.10 6.46 -6.64
N LEU A 113 -1.11 6.98 -6.86
CA LEU A 113 -1.38 8.05 -7.81
C LEU A 113 -0.64 9.34 -7.44
N LEU A 114 -0.72 9.75 -6.17
CA LEU A 114 -0.07 10.97 -5.68
C LEU A 114 1.46 10.89 -5.82
N VAL A 115 2.08 9.79 -5.37
CA VAL A 115 3.53 9.62 -5.47
C VAL A 115 3.97 9.53 -6.93
N ALA A 116 3.22 8.82 -7.78
CA ALA A 116 3.51 8.76 -9.22
C ALA A 116 3.43 10.14 -9.88
N LEU A 117 2.47 10.97 -9.47
CA LEU A 117 2.34 12.34 -9.97
C LEU A 117 3.54 13.22 -9.56
N VAL A 118 3.96 13.13 -8.30
CA VAL A 118 5.12 13.88 -7.79
C VAL A 118 6.40 13.43 -8.51
N LEU A 119 6.63 12.13 -8.66
CA LEU A 119 7.80 11.61 -9.36
C LEU A 119 7.79 11.99 -10.84
N TRP A 120 6.63 11.89 -11.50
CA TRP A 120 6.48 12.33 -12.88
C TRP A 120 6.78 13.82 -13.04
N GLY A 121 6.21 14.66 -12.16
CA GLY A 121 6.48 16.10 -12.16
C GLY A 121 7.96 16.43 -11.94
N ALA A 122 8.62 15.72 -11.02
CA ALA A 122 10.07 15.87 -10.82
C ALA A 122 10.86 15.49 -12.09
N CYS A 123 10.53 14.36 -12.73
CA CYS A 123 11.17 13.98 -13.99
C CYS A 123 11.01 15.06 -15.08
N GLN A 124 9.82 15.66 -15.21
CA GLN A 124 9.59 16.76 -16.16
C GLN A 124 10.44 17.99 -15.81
N ALA A 125 10.55 18.33 -14.53
CA ALA A 125 11.36 19.46 -14.08
C ALA A 125 12.86 19.30 -14.40
N PHE A 126 13.36 18.05 -14.41
CA PHE A 126 14.74 17.72 -14.82
C PHE A 126 14.91 17.52 -16.33
N GLY A 127 13.85 17.71 -17.13
CA GLY A 127 13.89 17.53 -18.58
C GLY A 127 13.92 16.07 -19.05
N TRP A 128 13.51 15.13 -18.21
CA TRP A 128 13.45 13.70 -18.56
C TRP A 128 12.15 13.38 -19.29
N GLU A 129 12.24 12.71 -20.41
CA GLU A 129 11.08 12.29 -21.22
C GLU A 129 10.40 11.04 -20.65
N VAL A 130 9.77 11.18 -19.48
CA VAL A 130 9.02 10.10 -18.81
C VAL A 130 7.52 10.35 -18.99
N ARG A 131 6.78 9.34 -19.43
CA ARG A 131 5.31 9.40 -19.50
C ARG A 131 4.67 9.03 -18.16
N PHE A 132 3.56 9.69 -17.81
CA PHE A 132 2.87 9.43 -16.54
C PHE A 132 2.54 7.93 -16.27
N PRO A 133 2.06 7.12 -17.23
CA PRO A 133 1.85 5.69 -17.01
C PRO A 133 3.11 4.92 -16.61
N GLN A 134 4.30 5.36 -17.06
CA GLN A 134 5.57 4.73 -16.66
C GLN A 134 5.87 5.01 -15.19
N SER A 135 5.72 6.26 -14.74
CA SER A 135 5.86 6.63 -13.33
C SER A 135 4.85 5.87 -12.47
N LEU A 136 3.59 5.79 -12.88
CA LEU A 136 2.53 5.07 -12.17
C LEU A 136 2.85 3.58 -12.03
N GLY A 137 3.28 2.93 -13.12
CA GLY A 137 3.65 1.52 -13.10
C GLY A 137 4.85 1.23 -12.19
N VAL A 138 5.89 2.06 -12.27
CA VAL A 138 7.09 1.94 -11.41
C VAL A 138 6.72 2.13 -9.94
N THR A 139 5.95 3.17 -9.61
CA THR A 139 5.53 3.47 -8.24
C THR A 139 4.68 2.34 -7.65
N ALA A 140 3.72 1.81 -8.40
CA ALA A 140 2.86 0.73 -7.95
C ALA A 140 3.66 -0.54 -7.59
N HIS A 141 4.69 -0.88 -8.39
CA HIS A 141 5.54 -2.03 -8.10
C HIS A 141 6.56 -1.75 -6.99
N ALA A 142 7.01 -0.50 -6.85
CA ALA A 142 7.93 -0.10 -5.78
C ALA A 142 7.29 -0.18 -4.38
N PHE A 143 5.97 -0.01 -4.26
CA PHE A 143 5.25 -0.19 -2.99
C PHE A 143 4.99 -1.66 -2.62
N PHE A 144 5.12 -2.59 -3.54
CA PHE A 144 4.82 -3.99 -3.29
C PHE A 144 5.67 -4.63 -2.17
N PRO A 145 6.98 -4.36 -2.03
CA PRO A 145 7.76 -4.83 -0.88
C PRO A 145 7.20 -4.37 0.48
N ALA A 146 6.72 -3.13 0.58
CA ALA A 146 6.10 -2.62 1.80
C ALA A 146 4.79 -3.37 2.13
N THR A 147 4.05 -3.80 1.11
CA THR A 147 2.86 -4.64 1.28
C THR A 147 3.19 -5.98 1.93
N LEU A 148 4.30 -6.62 1.54
CA LEU A 148 4.75 -7.87 2.17
C LEU A 148 5.22 -7.65 3.61
N ALA A 149 5.85 -6.52 3.92
CA ALA A 149 6.17 -6.16 5.30
C ALA A 149 4.90 -6.02 6.17
N SER A 150 3.80 -5.52 5.60
CA SER A 150 2.50 -5.46 6.28
C SER A 150 1.93 -6.86 6.61
N VAL A 151 2.16 -7.86 5.75
CA VAL A 151 1.80 -9.26 6.02
C VAL A 151 2.62 -9.83 7.18
N ALA A 152 3.92 -9.53 7.26
CA ALA A 152 4.75 -9.93 8.38
C ALA A 152 4.27 -9.28 9.69
N LEU A 153 3.90 -7.99 9.64
CA LEU A 153 3.29 -7.29 10.78
C LEU A 153 1.98 -7.98 11.22
N LEU A 154 1.15 -8.41 10.27
CA LEU A 154 -0.07 -9.16 10.54
C LEU A 154 0.22 -10.43 11.36
N ALA A 155 1.25 -11.20 10.98
CA ALA A 155 1.64 -12.41 11.69
C ALA A 155 2.09 -12.12 13.14
N VAL A 156 2.78 -11.00 13.36
CA VAL A 156 3.17 -10.55 14.71
C VAL A 156 1.95 -10.12 15.53
N LEU A 157 1.03 -9.39 14.93
CA LEU A 157 -0.19 -8.91 15.59
C LEU A 157 -1.20 -10.03 15.86
N TRP A 158 -1.16 -11.12 15.08
CA TRP A 158 -2.05 -12.26 15.24
C TRP A 158 -1.99 -12.87 16.63
N ASN A 159 -0.83 -12.91 17.24
CA ASN A 159 -0.59 -13.48 18.57
C ASN A 159 -0.86 -12.49 19.73
N ARG A 160 -1.41 -11.31 19.45
CA ARG A 160 -1.72 -10.31 20.48
C ARG A 160 -3.22 -10.19 20.67
N ASP A 161 -3.69 -10.27 21.90
CA ASP A 161 -5.12 -10.18 22.24
C ASP A 161 -5.67 -8.74 22.08
N THR A 162 -4.83 -7.73 22.34
CA THR A 162 -5.19 -6.31 22.18
C THR A 162 -4.08 -5.53 21.48
N ILE A 163 -4.46 -4.59 20.63
CA ILE A 163 -3.54 -3.73 19.89
C ILE A 163 -3.68 -2.30 20.45
N ASP A 164 -2.60 -1.82 21.07
CA ASP A 164 -2.44 -0.41 21.41
C ASP A 164 -1.71 0.29 20.23
N PRO A 165 -2.37 1.26 19.55
CA PRO A 165 -1.78 1.92 18.38
C PRO A 165 -0.44 2.61 18.66
N GLU A 166 -0.21 3.07 19.89
CA GLU A 166 1.05 3.72 20.25
C GLU A 166 2.19 2.74 20.38
N ARG A 167 1.95 1.56 20.97
CA ARG A 167 2.97 0.51 21.07
C ARG A 167 3.38 -0.06 19.72
N VAL A 168 2.48 -0.06 18.73
CA VAL A 168 2.82 -0.46 17.35
C VAL A 168 3.82 0.55 16.75
N ARG A 169 3.64 1.83 17.03
CA ARG A 169 4.55 2.88 16.57
C ARG A 169 5.95 2.76 17.19
N ASP A 170 6.03 2.43 18.48
CA ASP A 170 7.30 2.28 19.21
C ASP A 170 8.12 1.06 18.77
N VAL A 171 7.48 0.05 18.17
CA VAL A 171 8.16 -1.14 17.61
C VAL A 171 8.72 -0.88 16.20
N LEU A 172 8.25 0.16 15.53
CA LEU A 172 8.66 0.51 14.16
C LEU A 172 9.79 1.56 14.13
N HIS A 173 10.21 2.07 15.29
CA HIS A 173 11.35 2.97 15.50
C HIS A 173 12.47 2.28 16.26
#